data_845725deda9d43840595e35b454bc908
#
_entry.id   845725deda9d43840595e35b454bc908
#
_cell.length_a   1.000
_cell.length_b   1.000
_cell.length_c   1.000
_cell.angle_alpha   90.00
_cell.angle_beta   90.00
_cell.angle_gamma   90.00
#
_symmetry.space_group_name_H-M   'P 1'
#
loop_
_entity.id
_entity.type
_entity.pdbx_description
1 polymer ?
#
loop_
_entity_poly.entity_id
_entity_poly.type
_entity_poly.pdbx_seq_one_letter_code
_entity_poly.pdbx_strand_id
1 'polypeptide(L)'
;MSQDFSFTPFPDLETKRLWLRQATQEDTEAVFAVFSDPKVTRFHDLDTFTHLDEAIGVIERWVRSFENGRRIRWGIARKQDNYLIGSCGFRWDEEVNAAVVGYELASEFWRQGIMSEALHAILQYGFGRRGMQFVIAEIMLENVASRSLLEKLGFQSRGVLKERGFWKGEHHDLEQFKLTRSEFTAV
;
A
#
# COMPACT_ATOMS: atom_id res chain seq x y z
N MET A 1 -22.97 -2.03 0.69
CA MET A 1 -22.58 -1.86 -0.74
C MET A 1 -21.09 -2.09 -0.80
N SER A 2 -20.64 -3.16 -1.47
CA SER A 2 -19.22 -3.38 -1.71
C SER A 2 -18.68 -2.22 -2.53
N GLN A 3 -17.59 -1.57 -2.06
CA GLN A 3 -16.92 -0.58 -2.88
C GLN A 3 -16.20 -1.32 -3.99
N ASP A 4 -16.69 -1.15 -5.21
CA ASP A 4 -16.06 -1.69 -6.41
C ASP A 4 -14.89 -0.78 -6.80
N PHE A 5 -13.68 -1.35 -6.88
CA PHE A 5 -12.49 -0.67 -7.37
C PHE A 5 -12.27 -0.86 -8.87
N SER A 6 -13.24 -1.44 -9.58
CA SER A 6 -13.15 -1.55 -11.03
C SER A 6 -13.25 -0.17 -11.67
N PHE A 7 -12.16 0.28 -12.25
CA PHE A 7 -12.09 1.53 -13.01
C PHE A 7 -11.33 1.30 -14.29
N THR A 8 -11.92 1.75 -15.37
CA THR A 8 -11.24 1.77 -16.66
C THR A 8 -11.33 3.21 -17.16
N PRO A 9 -10.23 3.89 -17.41
CA PRO A 9 -8.83 3.46 -17.25
C PRO A 9 -8.31 3.47 -15.79
N PHE A 10 -7.13 2.84 -15.55
CA PHE A 10 -6.45 2.93 -14.26
C PHE A 10 -6.18 4.39 -13.90
N PRO A 11 -6.49 4.83 -12.66
CA PRO A 11 -6.35 6.24 -12.28
C PRO A 11 -4.88 6.56 -11.91
N ASP A 12 -4.14 7.11 -12.83
CA ASP A 12 -2.81 7.64 -12.53
C ASP A 12 -2.92 8.89 -11.66
N LEU A 13 -2.03 9.00 -10.67
CA LEU A 13 -1.95 10.17 -9.78
C LEU A 13 -0.55 10.78 -9.88
N GLU A 14 -0.51 12.10 -9.78
CA GLU A 14 0.72 12.88 -9.83
C GLU A 14 0.93 13.62 -8.51
N THR A 15 2.17 13.60 -8.01
CA THR A 15 2.60 14.39 -6.86
C THR A 15 3.78 15.30 -7.23
N LYS A 16 4.40 15.96 -6.27
CA LYS A 16 5.58 16.80 -6.54
C LYS A 16 6.75 16.00 -7.12
N ARG A 17 7.02 14.80 -6.57
CA ARG A 17 8.21 13.98 -6.90
C ARG A 17 7.88 12.68 -7.61
N LEU A 18 6.60 12.25 -7.60
CA LEU A 18 6.22 10.88 -7.93
C LEU A 18 5.14 10.83 -9.00
N TRP A 19 5.21 9.79 -9.82
CA TRP A 19 4.09 9.22 -10.55
C TRP A 19 3.57 8.02 -9.76
N LEU A 20 2.28 8.00 -9.47
CA LEU A 20 1.59 6.83 -8.93
C LEU A 20 0.77 6.24 -10.09
N ARG A 21 1.27 5.17 -10.68
CA ARG A 21 0.75 4.57 -11.90
C ARG A 21 0.58 3.07 -11.78
N GLN A 22 -0.11 2.46 -12.74
CA GLN A 22 -0.14 1.01 -12.82
C GLN A 22 1.26 0.45 -13.06
N ALA A 23 1.63 -0.60 -12.33
CA ALA A 23 2.85 -1.33 -12.61
C ALA A 23 2.63 -2.23 -13.83
N THR A 24 3.65 -2.34 -14.68
CA THR A 24 3.67 -3.17 -15.87
C THR A 24 4.78 -4.21 -15.81
N GLN A 25 4.84 -5.12 -16.77
CA GLN A 25 5.92 -6.11 -16.85
C GLN A 25 7.31 -5.46 -17.04
N GLU A 26 7.37 -4.23 -17.55
CA GLU A 26 8.63 -3.47 -17.65
C GLU A 26 9.19 -3.09 -16.26
N ASP A 27 8.35 -3.09 -15.23
CA ASP A 27 8.75 -2.80 -13.84
C ASP A 27 9.25 -4.03 -13.07
N THR A 28 9.35 -5.20 -13.71
CA THR A 28 9.68 -6.47 -13.04
C THR A 28 10.96 -6.40 -12.22
N GLU A 29 12.06 -5.87 -12.80
CA GLU A 29 13.33 -5.75 -12.09
C GLU A 29 13.23 -4.79 -10.90
N ALA A 30 12.50 -3.69 -11.05
CA ALA A 30 12.29 -2.72 -9.98
C ALA A 30 11.45 -3.31 -8.83
N VAL A 31 10.37 -4.03 -9.14
CA VAL A 31 9.55 -4.74 -8.15
C VAL A 31 10.37 -5.82 -7.44
N PHE A 32 11.18 -6.59 -8.20
CA PHE A 32 12.08 -7.58 -7.61
C PHE A 32 13.08 -6.92 -6.66
N ALA A 33 13.70 -5.80 -7.04
CA ALA A 33 14.64 -5.08 -6.18
C ALA A 33 14.01 -4.64 -4.85
N VAL A 34 12.74 -4.22 -4.86
CA VAL A 34 12.01 -3.85 -3.64
C VAL A 34 11.78 -5.06 -2.74
N PHE A 35 11.27 -6.18 -3.28
CA PHE A 35 10.87 -7.34 -2.46
C PHE A 35 11.99 -8.34 -2.20
N SER A 36 13.14 -8.24 -2.86
CA SER A 36 14.34 -9.03 -2.55
C SER A 36 15.16 -8.45 -1.37
N ASP A 37 14.83 -7.24 -0.91
CA ASP A 37 15.43 -6.69 0.32
C ASP A 37 14.71 -7.24 1.57
N PRO A 38 15.41 -8.05 2.42
CA PRO A 38 14.81 -8.59 3.65
C PRO A 38 14.37 -7.50 4.65
N LYS A 39 14.92 -6.29 4.56
CA LYS A 39 14.46 -5.16 5.40
C LYS A 39 13.04 -4.74 5.02
N VAL A 40 12.71 -4.76 3.74
CA VAL A 40 11.37 -4.41 3.21
C VAL A 40 10.36 -5.49 3.56
N THR A 41 10.72 -6.76 3.36
CA THR A 41 9.81 -7.90 3.57
C THR A 41 9.67 -8.32 5.02
N ARG A 42 10.48 -7.77 5.94
CA ARG A 42 10.48 -8.14 7.36
C ARG A 42 9.08 -8.14 8.00
N PHE A 43 8.28 -7.11 7.69
CA PHE A 43 6.93 -6.92 8.24
C PHE A 43 5.83 -7.14 7.18
N HIS A 44 6.17 -7.80 6.08
CA HIS A 44 5.27 -8.06 4.97
C HIS A 44 4.74 -9.50 5.03
N ASP A 45 3.56 -9.72 4.47
CA ASP A 45 2.93 -11.03 4.31
C ASP A 45 3.52 -11.88 3.18
N LEU A 46 4.49 -11.33 2.43
CA LEU A 46 5.28 -12.04 1.43
C LEU A 46 6.65 -12.43 1.96
N ASP A 47 7.15 -13.57 1.53
CA ASP A 47 8.55 -13.95 1.71
C ASP A 47 9.48 -13.03 0.91
N THR A 48 10.74 -12.95 1.32
CA THR A 48 11.76 -12.24 0.56
C THR A 48 11.98 -12.93 -0.77
N PHE A 49 11.85 -12.19 -1.89
CA PHE A 49 11.99 -12.75 -3.23
C PHE A 49 13.42 -13.22 -3.51
N THR A 50 13.51 -14.35 -4.15
CA THR A 50 14.77 -14.99 -4.56
C THR A 50 14.86 -15.16 -6.07
N HIS A 51 13.73 -15.07 -6.77
CA HIS A 51 13.64 -15.24 -8.23
C HIS A 51 12.78 -14.14 -8.86
N LEU A 52 13.16 -13.74 -10.07
CA LEU A 52 12.49 -12.65 -10.80
C LEU A 52 11.02 -12.97 -11.11
N ASP A 53 10.69 -14.25 -11.32
CA ASP A 53 9.34 -14.72 -11.61
C ASP A 53 8.34 -14.39 -10.47
N GLU A 54 8.81 -14.23 -9.24
CA GLU A 54 7.97 -13.84 -8.11
C GLU A 54 7.46 -12.40 -8.27
N ALA A 55 8.30 -11.51 -8.83
CA ALA A 55 7.92 -10.13 -9.14
C ALA A 55 6.92 -10.09 -10.31
N ILE A 56 7.11 -10.90 -11.34
CA ILE A 56 6.14 -11.06 -12.43
C ILE A 56 4.78 -11.46 -11.87
N GLY A 57 4.74 -12.50 -11.02
CA GLY A 57 3.51 -12.98 -10.40
C GLY A 57 2.82 -11.95 -9.51
N VAL A 58 3.58 -11.08 -8.84
CA VAL A 58 3.02 -9.98 -8.03
C VAL A 58 2.37 -8.92 -8.93
N ILE A 59 3.04 -8.49 -10.00
CA ILE A 59 2.51 -7.50 -10.94
C ILE A 59 1.20 -8.03 -11.58
N GLU A 60 1.20 -9.26 -12.06
CA GLU A 60 0.00 -9.89 -12.64
C GLU A 60 -1.16 -9.96 -11.63
N ARG A 61 -0.87 -10.26 -10.37
CA ARG A 61 -1.87 -10.29 -9.30
C ARG A 61 -2.43 -8.90 -9.02
N TRP A 62 -1.60 -7.85 -9.06
CA TRP A 62 -2.08 -6.48 -8.90
C TRP A 62 -3.02 -6.08 -10.04
N VAL A 63 -2.64 -6.34 -11.30
CA VAL A 63 -3.47 -6.07 -12.48
C VAL A 63 -4.79 -6.82 -12.39
N ARG A 64 -4.75 -8.14 -12.20
CA ARG A 64 -5.96 -8.99 -12.10
C ARG A 64 -6.87 -8.58 -10.94
N SER A 65 -6.29 -8.21 -9.79
CA SER A 65 -7.08 -7.77 -8.63
C SER A 65 -7.76 -6.42 -8.87
N PHE A 66 -7.14 -5.55 -9.66
CA PHE A 66 -7.74 -4.29 -10.10
C PHE A 66 -8.89 -4.54 -11.07
N GLU A 67 -8.71 -5.37 -12.09
CA GLU A 67 -9.75 -5.75 -13.05
C GLU A 67 -10.99 -6.36 -12.38
N ASN A 68 -10.77 -7.11 -11.31
CA ASN A 68 -11.84 -7.72 -10.50
C ASN A 68 -12.42 -6.79 -9.42
N GLY A 69 -12.03 -5.53 -9.37
CA GLY A 69 -12.53 -4.55 -8.41
C GLY A 69 -12.16 -4.80 -6.94
N ARG A 70 -11.21 -5.69 -6.66
CA ARG A 70 -10.87 -6.09 -5.28
C ARG A 70 -9.74 -5.28 -4.67
N ARG A 71 -8.85 -4.72 -5.51
CA ARG A 71 -7.67 -3.98 -5.08
C ARG A 71 -7.32 -2.92 -6.11
N ILE A 72 -6.82 -1.81 -5.65
CA ILE A 72 -6.10 -0.86 -6.48
C ILE A 72 -4.69 -0.70 -5.90
N ARG A 73 -3.66 -0.90 -6.74
CA ARG A 73 -2.26 -0.82 -6.32
C ARG A 73 -1.47 0.04 -7.30
N TRP A 74 -1.00 1.17 -6.82
CA TRP A 74 -0.14 2.06 -7.59
C TRP A 74 1.32 1.68 -7.36
N GLY A 75 2.08 1.54 -8.44
CA GLY A 75 3.51 1.61 -8.40
C GLY A 75 3.94 3.06 -8.11
N ILE A 76 4.87 3.23 -7.20
CA ILE A 76 5.46 4.53 -6.85
C ILE A 76 6.69 4.70 -7.73
N ALA A 77 6.61 5.52 -8.78
CA ALA A 77 7.71 5.80 -9.69
C ALA A 77 8.26 7.22 -9.50
N ARG A 78 9.57 7.39 -9.59
CA ARG A 78 10.20 8.71 -9.49
C ARG A 78 9.96 9.49 -10.79
N LYS A 79 9.63 10.77 -10.69
CA LYS A 79 9.41 11.62 -11.88
C LYS A 79 10.65 11.78 -12.77
N GLN A 80 11.84 11.74 -12.16
CA GLN A 80 13.09 12.00 -12.89
C GLN A 80 13.43 10.94 -13.94
N ASP A 81 13.03 9.69 -13.74
CA ASP A 81 13.42 8.55 -14.57
C ASP A 81 12.32 7.50 -14.76
N ASN A 82 11.14 7.75 -14.18
CA ASN A 82 9.99 6.83 -14.16
C ASN A 82 10.30 5.44 -13.54
N TYR A 83 11.41 5.32 -12.77
CA TYR A 83 11.80 4.08 -12.12
C TYR A 83 10.95 3.82 -10.87
N LEU A 84 10.38 2.62 -10.77
CA LEU A 84 9.53 2.20 -9.65
C LEU A 84 10.41 1.92 -8.41
N ILE A 85 10.04 2.51 -7.29
CA ILE A 85 10.77 2.40 -6.01
C ILE A 85 9.95 1.81 -4.87
N GLY A 86 8.70 1.48 -5.13
CA GLY A 86 7.79 0.92 -4.14
C GLY A 86 6.37 0.84 -4.67
N SER A 87 5.44 0.51 -3.81
CA SER A 87 4.02 0.58 -4.17
C SER A 87 3.14 0.94 -2.97
N CYS A 88 1.93 1.42 -3.25
CA CYS A 88 0.90 1.66 -2.24
C CYS A 88 -0.49 1.45 -2.84
N GLY A 89 -1.49 1.21 -2.01
CA GLY A 89 -2.84 1.02 -2.53
C GLY A 89 -3.85 0.57 -1.49
N PHE A 90 -5.05 0.25 -1.97
CA PHE A 90 -6.15 -0.21 -1.15
C PHE A 90 -6.56 -1.62 -1.54
N ARG A 91 -6.87 -2.43 -0.54
CA ARG A 91 -7.57 -3.71 -0.64
C ARG A 91 -8.92 -3.57 0.07
N TRP A 92 -9.98 -4.05 -0.56
CA TRP A 92 -11.25 -4.18 0.13
C TRP A 92 -11.22 -5.41 1.04
N ASP A 93 -11.56 -5.22 2.29
CA ASP A 93 -11.69 -6.28 3.28
C ASP A 93 -13.16 -6.43 3.67
N GLU A 94 -13.75 -7.56 3.28
CA GLU A 94 -15.18 -7.84 3.51
C GLU A 94 -15.49 -8.06 5.00
N GLU A 95 -14.54 -8.59 5.77
CA GLU A 95 -14.70 -8.90 7.18
C GLU A 95 -14.88 -7.62 8.01
N VAL A 96 -14.10 -6.59 7.72
CA VAL A 96 -14.21 -5.28 8.39
C VAL A 96 -15.00 -4.26 7.58
N ASN A 97 -15.49 -4.64 6.39
CA ASN A 97 -16.23 -3.80 5.46
C ASN A 97 -15.54 -2.45 5.20
N ALA A 98 -14.26 -2.48 4.91
CA ALA A 98 -13.44 -1.28 4.77
C ALA A 98 -12.32 -1.43 3.73
N ALA A 99 -11.82 -0.29 3.25
CA ALA A 99 -10.57 -0.23 2.50
C ALA A 99 -9.39 -0.33 3.46
N VAL A 100 -8.54 -1.33 3.25
CA VAL A 100 -7.28 -1.51 3.97
C VAL A 100 -6.15 -0.98 3.12
N VAL A 101 -5.40 0.01 3.63
CA VAL A 101 -4.23 0.55 2.96
C VAL A 101 -3.01 -0.33 3.24
N GLY A 102 -2.23 -0.58 2.19
CA GLY A 102 -0.95 -1.28 2.29
C GLY A 102 0.10 -0.58 1.44
N TYR A 103 1.36 -0.68 1.83
CA TYR A 103 2.47 -0.01 1.16
C TYR A 103 3.81 -0.65 1.49
N GLU A 104 4.75 -0.53 0.55
CA GLU A 104 6.17 -0.81 0.73
C GLU A 104 7.01 0.15 -0.12
N LEU A 105 8.26 0.35 0.31
CA LEU A 105 9.22 1.24 -0.32
C LEU A 105 10.62 0.63 -0.20
N ALA A 106 11.41 0.70 -1.26
CA ALA A 106 12.81 0.30 -1.24
C ALA A 106 13.56 1.03 -0.11
N SER A 107 14.39 0.28 0.63
CA SER A 107 14.96 0.75 1.90
C SER A 107 15.86 1.99 1.75
N GLU A 108 16.49 2.16 0.59
CA GLU A 108 17.32 3.33 0.27
C GLU A 108 16.53 4.65 0.19
N PHE A 109 15.20 4.58 0.02
CA PHE A 109 14.30 5.75 -0.05
C PHE A 109 13.56 6.03 1.27
N TRP A 110 13.85 5.29 2.33
CA TRP A 110 13.23 5.52 3.63
C TRP A 110 13.63 6.87 4.24
N ARG A 111 12.78 7.40 5.12
CA ARG A 111 12.98 8.67 5.86
C ARG A 111 13.11 9.93 4.99
N GLN A 112 12.76 9.85 3.71
CA GLN A 112 12.81 10.98 2.77
C GLN A 112 11.41 11.60 2.52
N GLY A 113 10.39 11.16 3.26
CA GLY A 113 9.01 11.63 3.11
C GLY A 113 8.29 11.13 1.85
N ILE A 114 8.89 10.22 1.09
CA ILE A 114 8.34 9.68 -0.16
C ILE A 114 7.04 8.92 0.10
N MET A 115 7.03 7.99 1.05
CA MET A 115 5.82 7.23 1.36
C MET A 115 4.71 8.12 1.94
N SER A 116 5.04 9.13 2.73
CA SER A 116 4.07 10.11 3.22
C SER A 116 3.41 10.87 2.07
N GLU A 117 4.18 11.28 1.06
CA GLU A 117 3.68 11.95 -0.15
C GLU A 117 2.77 11.04 -0.97
N ALA A 118 3.19 9.79 -1.20
CA ALA A 118 2.41 8.80 -1.94
C ALA A 118 1.08 8.47 -1.25
N LEU A 119 1.12 8.18 0.06
CA LEU A 119 -0.09 7.86 0.83
C LEU A 119 -1.06 9.03 0.89
N HIS A 120 -0.56 10.27 1.04
CA HIS A 120 -1.41 11.45 1.01
C HIS A 120 -2.19 11.55 -0.31
N ALA A 121 -1.53 11.31 -1.45
CA ALA A 121 -2.17 11.36 -2.77
C ALA A 121 -3.26 10.29 -2.93
N ILE A 122 -2.99 9.03 -2.52
CA ILE A 122 -4.01 7.97 -2.63
C ILE A 122 -5.16 8.16 -1.64
N LEU A 123 -4.90 8.68 -0.42
CA LEU A 123 -5.95 9.02 0.54
C LEU A 123 -6.84 10.15 0.02
N GLN A 124 -6.25 11.19 -0.58
CA GLN A 124 -7.01 12.26 -1.24
C GLN A 124 -7.89 11.72 -2.37
N TYR A 125 -7.37 10.79 -3.17
CA TYR A 125 -8.15 10.09 -4.19
C TYR A 125 -9.28 9.26 -3.57
N GLY A 126 -8.99 8.48 -2.54
CA GLY A 126 -9.96 7.61 -1.86
C GLY A 126 -11.10 8.39 -1.23
N PHE A 127 -10.81 9.42 -0.44
CA PHE A 127 -11.81 10.24 0.22
C PHE A 127 -12.54 11.19 -0.73
N GLY A 128 -11.80 11.80 -1.67
CA GLY A 128 -12.35 12.77 -2.62
C GLY A 128 -13.14 12.12 -3.74
N ARG A 129 -12.48 11.38 -4.61
CA ARG A 129 -13.08 10.83 -5.83
C ARG A 129 -13.88 9.56 -5.61
N ARG A 130 -13.51 8.74 -4.60
CA ARG A 130 -14.18 7.45 -4.32
C ARG A 130 -15.20 7.52 -3.21
N GLY A 131 -15.25 8.61 -2.47
CA GLY A 131 -16.24 8.80 -1.41
C GLY A 131 -16.06 7.85 -0.23
N MET A 132 -14.86 7.28 -0.02
CA MET A 132 -14.56 6.45 1.13
C MET A 132 -14.89 7.22 2.42
N GLN A 133 -15.52 6.54 3.39
CA GLN A 133 -15.84 7.17 4.67
C GLN A 133 -14.68 7.04 5.66
N PHE A 134 -13.94 5.96 5.57
CA PHE A 134 -12.76 5.71 6.38
C PHE A 134 -11.83 4.71 5.67
N VAL A 135 -10.58 4.71 6.08
CA VAL A 135 -9.54 3.78 5.66
C VAL A 135 -8.92 3.18 6.91
N ILE A 136 -8.60 1.90 6.89
CA ILE A 136 -7.86 1.22 7.95
C ILE A 136 -6.47 0.82 7.46
N ALA A 137 -5.54 0.69 8.42
CA ALA A 137 -4.24 0.09 8.24
C ALA A 137 -4.02 -0.93 9.36
N GLU A 138 -3.42 -2.06 9.04
CA GLU A 138 -3.08 -3.10 10.00
C GLU A 138 -1.57 -3.35 9.90
N ILE A 139 -0.86 -3.21 11.01
CA ILE A 139 0.59 -3.33 11.05
C ILE A 139 1.03 -4.26 12.18
N MET A 140 2.15 -4.94 12.01
CA MET A 140 2.81 -5.68 13.10
C MET A 140 3.24 -4.72 14.21
N LEU A 141 3.14 -5.16 15.47
CA LEU A 141 3.40 -4.32 16.65
C LEU A 141 4.82 -3.71 16.66
N GLU A 142 5.78 -4.44 16.11
CA GLU A 142 7.19 -4.04 16.04
C GLU A 142 7.49 -3.09 14.88
N ASN A 143 6.53 -2.84 13.98
CA ASN A 143 6.72 -1.95 12.84
C ASN A 143 6.58 -0.47 13.23
N VAL A 144 7.53 0.02 14.03
CA VAL A 144 7.55 1.40 14.56
C VAL A 144 7.57 2.44 13.44
N ALA A 145 8.24 2.14 12.31
CA ALA A 145 8.32 3.06 11.19
C ALA A 145 6.94 3.28 10.54
N SER A 146 6.18 2.20 10.35
CA SER A 146 4.82 2.27 9.82
C SER A 146 3.88 2.98 10.80
N ARG A 147 3.97 2.69 12.11
CA ARG A 147 3.22 3.40 13.16
C ARG A 147 3.41 4.91 13.07
N SER A 148 4.67 5.36 13.10
CA SER A 148 4.99 6.80 13.06
C SER A 148 4.49 7.47 11.77
N LEU A 149 4.53 6.75 10.64
CA LEU A 149 3.99 7.25 9.37
C LEU A 149 2.47 7.41 9.42
N LEU A 150 1.75 6.40 9.93
CA LEU A 150 0.30 6.43 10.05
C LEU A 150 -0.17 7.53 10.99
N GLU A 151 0.45 7.67 12.17
CA GLU A 151 0.15 8.74 13.12
C GLU A 151 0.36 10.13 12.50
N LYS A 152 1.46 10.31 11.75
CA LYS A 152 1.75 11.56 11.02
C LYS A 152 0.67 11.89 9.98
N LEU A 153 0.06 10.88 9.36
CA LEU A 153 -1.03 11.03 8.39
C LEU A 153 -2.41 11.20 9.05
N GLY A 154 -2.48 11.23 10.40
CA GLY A 154 -3.70 11.42 11.16
C GLY A 154 -4.47 10.13 11.49
N PHE A 155 -3.92 8.96 11.17
CA PHE A 155 -4.53 7.70 11.60
C PHE A 155 -4.48 7.56 13.13
N GLN A 156 -5.56 7.04 13.70
CA GLN A 156 -5.68 6.78 15.13
C GLN A 156 -5.71 5.28 15.39
N SER A 157 -4.94 4.83 16.40
CA SER A 157 -4.96 3.43 16.85
C SER A 157 -6.34 3.03 17.38
N ARG A 158 -6.75 1.84 17.03
CA ARG A 158 -8.00 1.20 17.49
C ARG A 158 -7.74 -0.03 18.37
N GLY A 159 -6.47 -0.25 18.70
CA GLY A 159 -6.03 -1.37 19.53
C GLY A 159 -5.46 -2.53 18.73
N VAL A 160 -5.17 -3.59 19.46
CA VAL A 160 -4.50 -4.79 18.93
C VAL A 160 -5.53 -5.87 18.62
N LEU A 161 -5.47 -6.41 17.43
CA LEU A 161 -6.22 -7.57 16.97
C LEU A 161 -5.33 -8.80 17.14
N LYS A 162 -5.71 -9.71 18.02
CA LYS A 162 -4.97 -10.93 18.31
C LYS A 162 -5.09 -11.92 17.16
N GLU A 163 -3.95 -12.55 16.80
CA GLU A 163 -3.88 -13.59 15.76
C GLU A 163 -4.54 -13.19 14.42
N ARG A 164 -4.58 -11.89 14.12
CA ARG A 164 -5.26 -11.32 12.95
C ARG A 164 -4.63 -11.74 11.62
N GLY A 165 -3.32 -11.90 11.57
CA GLY A 165 -2.57 -12.31 10.39
C GLY A 165 -2.01 -13.72 10.52
N PHE A 166 -1.93 -14.45 9.40
CA PHE A 166 -1.19 -15.71 9.33
C PHE A 166 -0.32 -15.71 8.08
N TRP A 167 1.00 -15.64 8.27
CA TRP A 167 2.00 -15.74 7.20
C TRP A 167 3.34 -16.20 7.76
N LYS A 168 4.22 -16.69 6.88
CA LYS A 168 5.54 -17.24 7.26
C LYS A 168 5.45 -18.34 8.33
N GLY A 169 4.32 -19.09 8.34
CA GLY A 169 4.10 -20.23 9.22
C GLY A 169 3.63 -19.90 10.64
N GLU A 170 3.34 -18.63 10.96
CA GLU A 170 2.92 -18.22 12.30
C GLU A 170 1.78 -17.19 12.29
N HIS A 171 1.05 -17.11 13.41
CA HIS A 171 0.05 -16.09 13.66
C HIS A 171 0.69 -14.80 14.15
N HIS A 172 0.18 -13.68 13.69
CA HIS A 172 0.65 -12.35 14.07
C HIS A 172 -0.47 -11.51 14.67
N ASP A 173 -0.15 -10.87 15.80
CA ASP A 173 -0.96 -9.79 16.35
C ASP A 173 -0.74 -8.52 15.52
N LEU A 174 -1.82 -7.85 15.16
CA LEU A 174 -1.75 -6.62 14.39
C LEU A 174 -2.37 -5.47 15.16
N GLU A 175 -1.72 -4.31 15.14
CA GLU A 175 -2.36 -3.08 15.56
C GLU A 175 -3.14 -2.49 14.41
N GLN A 176 -4.42 -2.20 14.66
CA GLN A 176 -5.30 -1.57 13.70
C GLN A 176 -5.33 -0.07 13.90
N PHE A 177 -5.19 0.65 12.81
CA PHE A 177 -5.31 2.10 12.71
C PHE A 177 -6.50 2.45 11.82
N LYS A 178 -7.15 3.58 12.11
CA LYS A 178 -8.26 4.10 11.31
C LYS A 178 -8.10 5.59 11.07
N LEU A 179 -8.40 6.01 9.84
CA LEU A 179 -8.53 7.40 9.45
C LEU A 179 -9.89 7.60 8.80
N THR A 180 -10.68 8.53 9.32
CA THR A 180 -11.97 8.91 8.73
C THR A 180 -11.79 10.07 7.76
N ARG A 181 -12.77 10.23 6.84
CA ARG A 181 -12.79 11.34 5.90
C ARG A 181 -12.77 12.72 6.60
N SER A 182 -13.45 12.84 7.74
CA SER A 182 -13.50 14.09 8.49
C SER A 182 -12.19 14.42 9.23
N GLU A 183 -11.36 13.41 9.52
CA GLU A 183 -10.05 13.58 10.18
C GLU A 183 -8.93 13.83 9.14
N PHE A 184 -9.16 13.44 7.88
CA PHE A 184 -8.18 13.65 6.82
C PHE A 184 -8.10 15.12 6.44
N THR A 185 -6.94 15.72 6.67
CA THR A 185 -6.66 17.09 6.25
C THR A 185 -5.95 17.08 4.90
N ALA A 186 -6.63 17.58 3.86
CA ALA A 186 -6.00 17.83 2.59
C ALA A 186 -5.05 19.04 2.75
N VAL A 187 -3.74 18.81 2.60
CA VAL A 187 -2.70 19.87 2.61
C VAL A 187 -2.56 20.41 1.19
#